data_c867298e5c7fbeca2ed3cae0e6d8c68b
#
_entry.id   c867298e5c7fbeca2ed3cae0e6d8c68b
#
_cell.length_a   1.000
_cell.length_b   1.000
_cell.length_c   1.000
_cell.angle_alpha   90.00
_cell.angle_beta   90.00
_cell.angle_gamma   90.00
#
_symmetry.space_group_name_H-M   'P 1'
#
loop_
_entity.id
_entity.type
_entity.pdbx_description
1 polymer ?
#
loop_
_entity_poly.entity_id
_entity_poly.type
_entity_poly.pdbx_seq_one_letter_code
_entity_poly.pdbx_strand_id
1 'polypeptide(L)'
;MATAALAVVPRHELNFSSRAILGILCVAAGIAAFAAPWISNDLATRTAYGVVLSVVYLAITLLARSVSPLRPFWELSFAFFILAFSRLLNSLVGFVGTAVLHDPPNAGDPLASTISGTVVVQLLGTLVAIAPVILSTLVTGRGLGSIYATRGTLGRWFVFAILFFIIFYVFLATLPLRPDSPANQLFPTNGPLTVARFVGLTPALLVVSLSNGFEEEFLSRGLFLQKYQTFFGVRSSNVLQAIVFSTAHVGVTYTPVLLVFLVIVFLLGLFAGYLMRRTNSVLTPAIFHGSLDMGIYLAFLTYAT
;
A
#
# COMPACT_ATOMS: atom_id res chain seq x y z
N MET A 1 27.97 4.60 -18.50
CA MET A 1 27.11 4.63 -17.29
C MET A 1 27.06 3.21 -16.74
N ALA A 2 27.73 2.95 -15.62
CA ALA A 2 27.79 1.62 -15.02
C ALA A 2 26.39 1.24 -14.55
N THR A 3 25.85 0.17 -15.10
CA THR A 3 24.71 -0.56 -14.55
C THR A 3 25.14 -1.02 -13.16
N ALA A 4 24.62 -0.37 -12.11
CA ALA A 4 24.78 -0.86 -10.76
C ALA A 4 24.24 -2.30 -10.75
N ALA A 5 25.15 -3.27 -10.69
CA ALA A 5 24.81 -4.67 -10.55
C ALA A 5 23.96 -4.77 -9.29
N LEU A 6 22.72 -5.21 -9.45
CA LEU A 6 21.88 -5.61 -8.33
C LEU A 6 22.73 -6.55 -7.48
N ALA A 7 23.06 -6.14 -6.26
CA ALA A 7 23.81 -6.98 -5.34
C ALA A 7 23.08 -8.35 -5.32
N VAL A 8 23.82 -9.40 -5.67
CA VAL A 8 23.30 -10.77 -5.67
C VAL A 8 22.96 -11.07 -4.21
N VAL A 9 21.68 -10.99 -3.88
CA VAL A 9 21.19 -11.29 -2.55
C VAL A 9 21.43 -12.77 -2.30
N PRO A 10 22.19 -13.18 -1.26
CA PRO A 10 22.47 -14.58 -0.97
C PRO A 10 21.14 -15.32 -0.81
N ARG A 11 20.96 -16.41 -1.55
CA ARG A 11 19.79 -17.28 -1.40
C ARG A 11 20.00 -18.20 -0.20
N HIS A 12 19.05 -18.19 0.73
CA HIS A 12 18.97 -19.25 1.72
C HIS A 12 18.35 -20.50 1.07
N GLU A 13 19.10 -21.58 1.05
CA GLU A 13 18.63 -22.86 0.51
C GLU A 13 17.67 -23.51 1.50
N LEU A 14 16.39 -23.21 1.34
CA LEU A 14 15.31 -23.92 2.01
C LEU A 14 14.82 -25.07 1.12
N ASN A 15 14.55 -26.24 1.71
CA ASN A 15 13.84 -27.30 1.01
C ASN A 15 12.39 -26.85 0.68
N PHE A 16 11.73 -27.62 -0.18
CA PHE A 16 10.38 -27.26 -0.67
C PHE A 16 9.37 -27.08 0.48
N SER A 17 9.34 -28.02 1.44
CA SER A 17 8.39 -27.98 2.58
C SER A 17 8.62 -26.76 3.47
N SER A 18 9.87 -26.47 3.82
CA SER A 18 10.23 -25.30 4.64
C SER A 18 9.87 -23.99 3.92
N ARG A 19 10.07 -23.93 2.60
CA ARG A 19 9.70 -22.79 1.78
C ARG A 19 8.19 -22.59 1.72
N ALA A 20 7.42 -23.68 1.57
CA ALA A 20 5.96 -23.64 1.58
C ALA A 20 5.42 -23.15 2.93
N ILE A 21 5.92 -23.70 4.04
CA ILE A 21 5.57 -23.28 5.41
C ILE A 21 5.88 -21.81 5.61
N LEU A 22 7.09 -21.36 5.26
CA LEU A 22 7.47 -19.95 5.36
C LEU A 22 6.55 -19.06 4.54
N GLY A 23 6.17 -19.48 3.32
CA GLY A 23 5.23 -18.75 2.48
C GLY A 23 3.86 -18.58 3.14
N ILE A 24 3.31 -19.66 3.71
CA ILE A 24 2.05 -19.62 4.45
C ILE A 24 2.14 -18.68 5.65
N LEU A 25 3.23 -18.75 6.42
CA LEU A 25 3.46 -17.87 7.57
C LEU A 25 3.55 -16.39 7.13
N CYS A 26 4.22 -16.10 6.01
CA CYS A 26 4.29 -14.75 5.47
C CYS A 26 2.92 -14.21 5.03
N VAL A 27 2.09 -15.06 4.39
CA VAL A 27 0.71 -14.68 4.03
C VAL A 27 -0.11 -14.42 5.28
N ALA A 28 -0.07 -15.32 6.26
CA ALA A 28 -0.81 -15.18 7.51
C ALA A 28 -0.39 -13.91 8.27
N ALA A 29 0.92 -13.65 8.37
CA ALA A 29 1.45 -12.45 9.01
C ALA A 29 1.05 -11.17 8.27
N GLY A 30 1.07 -11.18 6.93
CA GLY A 30 0.60 -10.05 6.12
C GLY A 30 -0.89 -9.79 6.31
N ILE A 31 -1.72 -10.83 6.25
CA ILE A 31 -3.16 -10.72 6.48
C ILE A 31 -3.44 -10.15 7.88
N ALA A 32 -2.77 -10.67 8.91
CA ALA A 32 -2.94 -10.17 10.28
C ALA A 32 -2.63 -8.67 10.39
N ALA A 33 -1.60 -8.16 9.69
CA ALA A 33 -1.26 -6.74 9.73
C ALA A 33 -2.34 -5.82 9.14
N PHE A 34 -3.20 -6.35 8.26
CA PHE A 34 -4.31 -5.61 7.64
C PHE A 34 -5.69 -5.95 8.24
N ALA A 35 -5.78 -6.90 9.18
CA ALA A 35 -7.04 -7.41 9.67
C ALA A 35 -7.80 -6.48 10.64
N ALA A 36 -7.15 -5.45 11.19
CA ALA A 36 -7.78 -4.56 12.17
C ALA A 36 -9.16 -4.01 11.74
N PRO A 37 -9.36 -3.50 10.51
CA PRO A 37 -10.66 -3.05 10.05
C PRO A 37 -11.72 -4.16 9.93
N TRP A 38 -11.30 -5.41 9.81
CA TRP A 38 -12.23 -6.55 9.72
C TRP A 38 -12.71 -7.03 11.09
N ILE A 39 -11.91 -6.75 12.13
CA ILE A 39 -12.20 -7.18 13.51
C ILE A 39 -13.23 -6.26 14.15
N SER A 40 -13.09 -4.95 13.94
CA SER A 40 -13.95 -3.94 14.57
C SER A 40 -13.99 -2.65 13.75
N ASN A 41 -15.10 -1.92 13.85
CA ASN A 41 -15.22 -0.55 13.40
C ASN A 41 -14.78 0.46 14.47
N ASP A 42 -14.63 0.01 15.71
CA ASP A 42 -14.17 0.84 16.81
C ASP A 42 -12.67 1.13 16.72
N LEU A 43 -12.31 2.41 16.74
CA LEU A 43 -10.94 2.87 16.57
C LEU A 43 -10.04 2.48 17.75
N ALA A 44 -10.57 2.43 18.98
CA ALA A 44 -9.82 2.01 20.15
C ALA A 44 -9.45 0.53 20.05
N THR A 45 -10.39 -0.32 19.64
CA THR A 45 -10.17 -1.74 19.39
C THR A 45 -9.15 -1.97 18.27
N ARG A 46 -9.22 -1.23 17.16
CA ARG A 46 -8.22 -1.29 16.08
C ARG A 46 -6.82 -0.90 16.57
N THR A 47 -6.75 0.16 17.39
CA THR A 47 -5.49 0.63 17.96
C THR A 47 -4.92 -0.40 18.92
N ALA A 48 -5.72 -0.96 19.82
CA ALA A 48 -5.29 -2.02 20.74
C ALA A 48 -4.77 -3.25 19.99
N TYR A 49 -5.47 -3.69 18.94
CA TYR A 49 -5.02 -4.76 18.05
C TYR A 49 -3.66 -4.44 17.41
N GLY A 50 -3.50 -3.22 16.88
CA GLY A 50 -2.25 -2.76 16.28
C GLY A 50 -1.07 -2.76 17.27
N VAL A 51 -1.31 -2.34 18.53
CA VAL A 51 -0.32 -2.40 19.61
C VAL A 51 0.09 -3.84 19.88
N VAL A 52 -0.86 -4.73 20.13
CA VAL A 52 -0.60 -6.15 20.42
C VAL A 52 0.18 -6.78 19.26
N LEU A 53 -0.26 -6.58 18.03
CA LEU A 53 0.42 -7.16 16.87
C LEU A 53 1.84 -6.62 16.69
N SER A 54 2.04 -5.32 16.89
CA SER A 54 3.39 -4.70 16.84
C SER A 54 4.31 -5.29 17.90
N VAL A 55 3.83 -5.47 19.14
CA VAL A 55 4.61 -6.10 20.23
C VAL A 55 4.95 -7.55 19.88
N VAL A 56 3.99 -8.32 19.39
CA VAL A 56 4.22 -9.73 18.98
C VAL A 56 5.26 -9.81 17.87
N TYR A 57 5.15 -8.99 16.82
CA TYR A 57 6.13 -9.03 15.73
C TYR A 57 7.51 -8.52 16.16
N LEU A 58 7.58 -7.55 17.06
CA LEU A 58 8.84 -7.13 17.65
C LEU A 58 9.48 -8.27 18.45
N ALA A 59 8.71 -8.95 19.29
CA ALA A 59 9.19 -10.09 20.06
C ALA A 59 9.72 -11.22 19.15
N ILE A 60 8.98 -11.57 18.08
CA ILE A 60 9.43 -12.53 17.07
C ILE A 60 10.73 -12.07 16.41
N THR A 61 10.85 -10.77 16.11
CA THR A 61 12.06 -10.19 15.50
C THR A 61 13.27 -10.31 16.43
N LEU A 62 13.11 -9.97 17.70
CA LEU A 62 14.17 -10.07 18.71
C LEU A 62 14.58 -11.53 18.94
N LEU A 63 13.62 -12.45 19.01
CA LEU A 63 13.87 -13.87 19.08
C LEU A 63 14.63 -14.38 17.84
N ALA A 64 14.18 -14.02 16.66
CA ALA A 64 14.85 -14.39 15.41
C ALA A 64 16.28 -13.85 15.34
N ARG A 65 16.55 -12.68 15.90
CA ARG A 65 17.90 -12.09 15.94
C ARG A 65 18.82 -12.79 16.96
N SER A 66 18.28 -13.24 18.10
CA SER A 66 19.05 -13.83 19.21
C SER A 66 19.32 -15.32 19.04
N VAL A 67 18.40 -16.07 18.40
CA VAL A 67 18.50 -17.53 18.24
C VAL A 67 19.17 -17.87 16.91
N SER A 68 20.32 -18.52 16.95
CA SER A 68 21.17 -18.80 15.78
C SER A 68 20.42 -19.43 14.58
N PRO A 69 19.60 -20.51 14.72
CA PRO A 69 18.86 -21.08 13.60
C PRO A 69 17.81 -20.16 12.99
N LEU A 70 17.31 -19.17 13.74
CA LEU A 70 16.29 -18.22 13.27
C LEU A 70 16.89 -16.95 12.69
N ARG A 71 18.18 -16.70 12.92
CA ARG A 71 18.87 -15.48 12.48
C ARG A 71 18.69 -15.15 10.99
N PRO A 72 18.62 -16.10 10.04
CA PRO A 72 18.35 -15.76 8.63
C PRO A 72 17.02 -15.04 8.40
N PHE A 73 16.04 -15.22 9.28
CA PHE A 73 14.66 -14.71 9.13
C PHE A 73 14.42 -13.36 9.82
N TRP A 74 15.41 -12.82 10.57
CA TRP A 74 15.20 -11.63 11.41
C TRP A 74 14.79 -10.38 10.58
N GLU A 75 15.34 -10.19 9.38
CA GLU A 75 14.99 -9.05 8.53
C GLU A 75 13.56 -9.16 7.98
N LEU A 76 13.13 -10.38 7.73
CA LEU A 76 11.77 -10.64 7.27
C LEU A 76 10.75 -10.41 8.40
N SER A 77 11.03 -10.92 9.60
CA SER A 77 10.18 -10.67 10.78
C SER A 77 10.18 -9.19 11.17
N PHE A 78 11.32 -8.51 11.05
CA PHE A 78 11.41 -7.06 11.26
C PHE A 78 10.57 -6.28 10.26
N ALA A 79 10.50 -6.73 9.00
CA ALA A 79 9.61 -6.10 8.01
C ALA A 79 8.13 -6.21 8.40
N PHE A 80 7.70 -7.34 8.97
CA PHE A 80 6.34 -7.48 9.50
C PHE A 80 6.09 -6.59 10.71
N PHE A 81 7.07 -6.44 11.60
CA PHE A 81 6.99 -5.46 12.68
C PHE A 81 6.80 -4.04 12.15
N ILE A 82 7.63 -3.62 11.19
CA ILE A 82 7.52 -2.28 10.57
C ILE A 82 6.15 -2.09 9.90
N LEU A 83 5.64 -3.10 9.20
CA LEU A 83 4.30 -3.06 8.62
C LEU A 83 3.22 -2.85 9.69
N ALA A 84 3.22 -3.68 10.74
CA ALA A 84 2.24 -3.57 11.82
C ALA A 84 2.34 -2.22 12.55
N PHE A 85 3.55 -1.75 12.80
CA PHE A 85 3.81 -0.47 13.44
C PHE A 85 3.35 0.72 12.57
N SER A 86 3.60 0.68 11.26
CA SER A 86 3.09 1.69 10.32
C SER A 86 1.56 1.72 10.32
N ARG A 87 0.91 0.55 10.34
CA ARG A 87 -0.57 0.46 10.42
C ARG A 87 -1.11 0.98 11.76
N LEU A 88 -0.42 0.71 12.87
CA LEU A 88 -0.75 1.29 14.17
C LEU A 88 -0.66 2.82 14.14
N LEU A 89 0.43 3.39 13.62
CA LEU A 89 0.59 4.83 13.50
C LEU A 89 -0.50 5.46 12.64
N ASN A 90 -0.89 4.81 11.54
CA ASN A 90 -1.98 5.28 10.70
C ASN A 90 -3.33 5.28 11.45
N SER A 91 -3.60 4.25 12.28
CA SER A 91 -4.78 4.23 13.16
C SER A 91 -4.76 5.38 14.18
N LEU A 92 -3.58 5.73 14.69
CA LEU A 92 -3.42 6.88 15.61
C LEU A 92 -3.65 8.22 14.92
N VAL A 93 -3.29 8.37 13.64
CA VAL A 93 -3.64 9.57 12.85
C VAL A 93 -5.15 9.72 12.74
N GLY A 94 -5.88 8.64 12.48
CA GLY A 94 -7.36 8.64 12.50
C GLY A 94 -7.91 9.06 13.85
N PHE A 95 -7.33 8.54 14.94
CA PHE A 95 -7.74 8.89 16.30
C PHE A 95 -7.54 10.39 16.62
N VAL A 96 -6.35 10.92 16.29
CA VAL A 96 -6.03 12.35 16.47
C VAL A 96 -6.92 13.22 15.58
N GLY A 97 -7.15 12.82 14.33
CA GLY A 97 -8.02 13.49 13.39
C GLY A 97 -9.45 13.62 13.95
N THR A 98 -10.00 12.52 14.46
CA THR A 98 -11.34 12.54 15.10
C THR A 98 -11.36 13.43 16.34
N ALA A 99 -10.34 13.35 17.19
CA ALA A 99 -10.28 14.12 18.43
C ALA A 99 -10.06 15.63 18.20
N VAL A 100 -9.27 16.01 17.20
CA VAL A 100 -8.88 17.40 16.92
C VAL A 100 -9.85 18.08 15.94
N LEU A 101 -10.28 17.36 14.91
CA LEU A 101 -11.15 17.91 13.87
C LEU A 101 -12.64 17.80 14.25
N HIS A 102 -12.96 17.15 15.37
CA HIS A 102 -14.33 16.91 15.84
C HIS A 102 -15.21 16.21 14.80
N ASP A 103 -14.58 15.53 13.83
CA ASP A 103 -15.30 14.71 12.86
C ASP A 103 -15.91 13.52 13.58
N PRO A 104 -17.25 13.32 13.50
CA PRO A 104 -17.86 12.14 14.09
C PRO A 104 -17.20 10.90 13.45
N PRO A 105 -16.92 9.86 14.24
CA PRO A 105 -16.40 8.60 13.69
C PRO A 105 -17.49 7.97 12.84
N ASN A 106 -17.58 8.38 11.58
CA ASN A 106 -18.44 7.73 10.62
C ASN A 106 -17.89 6.35 10.37
N ALA A 107 -18.71 5.38 10.67
CA ALA A 107 -18.49 3.98 10.52
C ALA A 107 -17.94 3.68 9.11
N GLY A 108 -16.63 3.51 9.00
CA GLY A 108 -16.03 2.97 7.81
C GLY A 108 -14.76 3.64 7.33
N ASP A 109 -14.67 4.96 7.34
CA ASP A 109 -13.43 5.64 6.94
C ASP A 109 -13.34 7.04 7.56
N PRO A 110 -12.28 7.35 8.32
CA PRO A 110 -12.06 8.67 8.90
C PRO A 110 -11.47 9.66 7.89
N LEU A 111 -11.67 9.44 6.61
CA LEU A 111 -11.42 10.49 5.65
C LEU A 111 -12.40 11.60 5.98
N ALA A 112 -11.88 12.72 6.39
CA ALA A 112 -12.61 13.85 6.94
C ALA A 112 -13.83 14.20 6.08
N SER A 113 -14.87 14.70 6.71
CA SER A 113 -16.10 15.18 6.05
C SER A 113 -15.84 16.26 5.00
N THR A 114 -14.64 16.86 4.99
CA THR A 114 -14.24 17.92 4.05
C THR A 114 -13.14 17.47 3.09
N ILE A 115 -13.10 18.03 1.88
CA ILE A 115 -12.06 17.78 0.88
C ILE A 115 -10.66 18.08 1.44
N SER A 116 -10.50 19.21 2.12
CA SER A 116 -9.22 19.60 2.74
C SER A 116 -8.82 18.65 3.86
N GLY A 117 -9.76 18.22 4.69
CA GLY A 117 -9.53 17.22 5.72
C GLY A 117 -9.07 15.88 5.14
N THR A 118 -9.72 15.41 4.07
CA THR A 118 -9.32 14.19 3.33
C THR A 118 -7.87 14.29 2.84
N VAL A 119 -7.48 15.43 2.25
CA VAL A 119 -6.09 15.66 1.80
C VAL A 119 -5.11 15.61 2.97
N VAL A 120 -5.42 16.29 4.06
CA VAL A 120 -4.53 16.35 5.24
C VAL A 120 -4.38 14.97 5.88
N VAL A 121 -5.48 14.25 6.09
CA VAL A 121 -5.45 12.90 6.68
C VAL A 121 -4.67 11.93 5.80
N GLN A 122 -4.86 11.98 4.48
CA GLN A 122 -4.11 11.12 3.54
C GLN A 122 -2.62 11.43 3.58
N LEU A 123 -2.22 12.70 3.54
CA LEU A 123 -0.81 13.09 3.58
C LEU A 123 -0.14 12.70 4.90
N LEU A 124 -0.82 12.92 6.03
CA LEU A 124 -0.34 12.49 7.35
C LEU A 124 -0.26 10.96 7.43
N GLY A 125 -1.28 10.25 6.97
CA GLY A 125 -1.30 8.79 6.89
C GLY A 125 -0.11 8.26 6.10
N THR A 126 0.10 8.81 4.91
CA THR A 126 1.23 8.45 4.04
C THR A 126 2.58 8.72 4.71
N LEU A 127 2.74 9.87 5.37
CA LEU A 127 3.97 10.21 6.08
C LEU A 127 4.25 9.20 7.21
N VAL A 128 3.28 8.93 8.07
CA VAL A 128 3.47 8.03 9.22
C VAL A 128 3.59 6.57 8.80
N ALA A 129 3.06 6.19 7.66
CA ALA A 129 3.22 4.86 7.10
C ALA A 129 4.62 4.65 6.49
N ILE A 130 5.14 5.62 5.74
CA ILE A 130 6.43 5.52 5.04
C ILE A 130 7.61 5.81 5.98
N ALA A 131 7.47 6.73 6.95
CA ALA A 131 8.57 7.12 7.82
C ALA A 131 9.20 5.93 8.57
N PRO A 132 8.47 4.97 9.18
CA PRO A 132 9.06 3.80 9.81
C PRO A 132 9.86 2.93 8.83
N VAL A 133 9.41 2.81 7.58
CA VAL A 133 10.10 2.03 6.54
C VAL A 133 11.46 2.67 6.21
N ILE A 134 11.49 3.98 6.01
CA ILE A 134 12.72 4.72 5.71
C ILE A 134 13.66 4.71 6.93
N LEU A 135 13.15 5.09 8.11
CA LEU A 135 13.96 5.18 9.33
C LEU A 135 14.55 3.82 9.72
N SER A 136 13.76 2.75 9.67
CA SER A 136 14.26 1.40 9.96
C SER A 136 15.33 0.95 8.98
N THR A 137 15.20 1.32 7.71
CA THR A 137 16.20 1.03 6.68
C THR A 137 17.53 1.75 6.99
N LEU A 138 17.46 3.03 7.36
CA LEU A 138 18.65 3.83 7.71
C LEU A 138 19.31 3.34 9.01
N VAL A 139 18.52 3.09 10.07
CA VAL A 139 19.01 2.61 11.37
C VAL A 139 19.66 1.23 11.27
N THR A 140 19.18 0.37 10.39
CA THR A 140 19.77 -0.95 10.13
C THR A 140 21.02 -0.89 9.23
N GLY A 141 21.48 0.31 8.85
CA GLY A 141 22.64 0.51 7.97
C GLY A 141 22.39 0.09 6.52
N ARG A 142 21.13 -0.12 6.14
CA ARG A 142 20.77 -0.46 4.76
C ARG A 142 20.66 0.80 3.91
N GLY A 143 21.11 0.71 2.65
CA GLY A 143 20.88 1.78 1.68
C GLY A 143 19.40 1.84 1.25
N LEU A 144 18.91 3.03 0.92
CA LEU A 144 17.56 3.27 0.42
C LEU A 144 17.19 2.43 -0.82
N GLY A 145 18.19 1.96 -1.59
CA GLY A 145 18.00 1.02 -2.70
C GLY A 145 17.41 -0.33 -2.25
N SER A 146 17.59 -0.73 -0.99
CA SER A 146 17.02 -1.98 -0.44
C SER A 146 15.49 -1.94 -0.29
N ILE A 147 14.90 -0.76 -0.35
CA ILE A 147 13.44 -0.51 -0.36
C ILE A 147 12.99 0.19 -1.64
N TYR A 148 13.82 0.18 -2.68
CA TYR A 148 13.56 0.87 -3.95
C TYR A 148 13.32 2.39 -3.84
N ALA A 149 13.69 3.03 -2.73
CA ALA A 149 13.62 4.48 -2.54
C ALA A 149 14.77 5.17 -3.28
N THR A 150 14.80 5.02 -4.58
CA THR A 150 15.79 5.59 -5.50
C THR A 150 15.08 6.20 -6.71
N ARG A 151 15.77 7.11 -7.41
CA ARG A 151 15.26 7.63 -8.69
C ARG A 151 15.04 6.52 -9.72
N GLY A 152 15.86 5.46 -9.65
CA GLY A 152 15.80 4.35 -10.59
C GLY A 152 16.05 4.73 -12.05
N THR A 153 15.53 3.92 -12.96
CA THR A 153 15.67 4.12 -14.41
C THR A 153 14.45 4.81 -14.99
N LEU A 154 14.58 6.06 -15.43
CA LEU A 154 13.53 6.82 -16.12
C LEU A 154 13.48 6.45 -17.62
N GLY A 155 13.22 5.17 -17.90
CA GLY A 155 13.13 4.62 -19.25
C GLY A 155 11.69 4.37 -19.67
N ARG A 156 11.51 3.45 -20.66
CA ARG A 156 10.20 3.15 -21.26
C ARG A 156 9.09 2.82 -20.25
N TRP A 157 9.41 2.17 -19.12
CA TRP A 157 8.41 1.80 -18.11
C TRP A 157 7.94 3.01 -17.29
N PHE A 158 8.83 3.97 -17.04
CA PHE A 158 8.44 5.23 -16.43
C PHE A 158 7.56 6.05 -17.36
N VAL A 159 7.94 6.15 -18.64
CA VAL A 159 7.12 6.81 -19.67
C VAL A 159 5.74 6.13 -19.78
N PHE A 160 5.71 4.79 -19.77
CA PHE A 160 4.45 4.04 -19.76
C PHE A 160 3.56 4.44 -18.56
N ALA A 161 4.12 4.50 -17.35
CA ALA A 161 3.35 4.88 -16.15
C ALA A 161 2.79 6.31 -16.26
N ILE A 162 3.57 7.26 -16.78
CA ILE A 162 3.12 8.64 -17.02
C ILE A 162 2.01 8.68 -18.07
N LEU A 163 2.21 8.01 -19.21
CA LEU A 163 1.18 7.97 -20.26
C LEU A 163 -0.11 7.30 -19.76
N PHE A 164 0.01 6.21 -19.03
CA PHE A 164 -1.13 5.55 -18.41
C PHE A 164 -1.87 6.49 -17.46
N PHE A 165 -1.12 7.22 -16.60
CA PHE A 165 -1.69 8.21 -15.69
C PHE A 165 -2.47 9.29 -16.44
N ILE A 166 -1.89 9.86 -17.51
CA ILE A 166 -2.55 10.90 -18.32
C ILE A 166 -3.81 10.33 -19.00
N ILE A 167 -3.70 9.15 -19.63
CA ILE A 167 -4.84 8.52 -20.33
C ILE A 167 -5.96 8.21 -19.35
N PHE A 168 -5.64 7.66 -18.19
CA PHE A 168 -6.64 7.31 -17.18
C PHE A 168 -7.30 8.57 -16.58
N TYR A 169 -6.52 9.62 -16.31
CA TYR A 169 -7.07 10.91 -15.90
C TYR A 169 -8.03 11.51 -16.94
N VAL A 170 -7.63 11.52 -18.22
CA VAL A 170 -8.48 12.00 -19.31
C VAL A 170 -9.75 11.14 -19.41
N PHE A 171 -9.63 9.82 -19.27
CA PHE A 171 -10.80 8.94 -19.24
C PHE A 171 -11.76 9.33 -18.09
N LEU A 172 -11.28 9.52 -16.87
CA LEU A 172 -12.11 9.98 -15.75
C LEU A 172 -12.73 11.36 -16.00
N ALA A 173 -12.00 12.28 -16.63
CA ALA A 173 -12.50 13.60 -17.01
C ALA A 173 -13.66 13.56 -18.03
N THR A 174 -13.86 12.43 -18.71
CA THR A 174 -15.01 12.22 -19.62
C THR A 174 -16.24 11.65 -18.92
N LEU A 175 -16.13 11.18 -17.67
CA LEU A 175 -17.26 10.57 -16.93
C LEU A 175 -18.44 11.52 -16.72
N PRO A 176 -18.26 12.83 -16.47
CA PRO A 176 -19.36 13.77 -16.39
C PRO A 176 -20.24 13.82 -17.64
N LEU A 177 -19.66 13.46 -18.80
CA LEU A 177 -20.37 13.43 -20.10
C LEU A 177 -21.04 12.07 -20.37
N ARG A 178 -20.86 11.09 -19.48
CA ARG A 178 -21.35 9.72 -19.63
C ARG A 178 -21.90 9.19 -18.29
N PRO A 179 -23.03 9.72 -17.81
CA PRO A 179 -23.58 9.35 -16.50
C PRO A 179 -23.87 7.85 -16.37
N ASP A 180 -24.22 7.17 -17.48
CA ASP A 180 -24.53 5.73 -17.50
C ASP A 180 -23.30 4.84 -17.73
N SER A 181 -22.08 5.40 -17.63
CA SER A 181 -20.85 4.63 -17.81
C SER A 181 -20.74 3.51 -16.78
N PRO A 182 -20.31 2.27 -17.15
CA PRO A 182 -20.00 1.21 -16.19
C PRO A 182 -18.99 1.63 -15.13
N ALA A 183 -18.11 2.58 -15.42
CA ALA A 183 -17.16 3.11 -14.44
C ALA A 183 -17.86 3.82 -13.28
N ASN A 184 -18.98 4.52 -13.52
CA ASN A 184 -19.79 5.14 -12.47
C ASN A 184 -20.52 4.09 -11.60
N GLN A 185 -20.75 2.88 -12.14
CA GLN A 185 -21.34 1.77 -11.36
C GLN A 185 -20.29 1.08 -10.47
N LEU A 186 -19.02 1.05 -10.90
CA LEU A 186 -17.93 0.48 -10.09
C LEU A 186 -17.59 1.34 -8.88
N PHE A 187 -17.62 2.67 -9.04
CA PHE A 187 -17.30 3.64 -8.01
C PHE A 187 -18.38 4.72 -7.98
N PRO A 188 -19.52 4.46 -7.31
CA PRO A 188 -20.65 5.37 -7.31
C PRO A 188 -20.28 6.70 -6.63
N THR A 189 -20.64 7.80 -7.30
CA THR A 189 -20.45 9.15 -6.80
C THR A 189 -21.69 9.65 -6.01
N ASN A 190 -21.47 10.54 -5.05
CA ASN A 190 -22.55 11.22 -4.35
C ASN A 190 -23.10 12.35 -5.23
N GLY A 191 -24.24 12.12 -5.84
CA GLY A 191 -24.87 13.05 -6.77
C GLY A 191 -24.17 13.15 -8.13
N PRO A 192 -24.67 14.03 -9.04
CA PRO A 192 -24.17 14.12 -10.39
C PRO A 192 -22.73 14.68 -10.43
N LEU A 193 -21.88 14.01 -11.17
CA LEU A 193 -20.54 14.47 -11.46
C LEU A 193 -20.57 15.42 -12.66
N THR A 194 -20.55 16.73 -12.42
CA THR A 194 -20.45 17.75 -13.50
C THR A 194 -18.97 18.02 -13.84
N VAL A 195 -18.71 18.60 -15.03
CA VAL A 195 -17.35 19.01 -15.42
C VAL A 195 -16.75 19.99 -14.42
N ALA A 196 -17.52 20.97 -13.97
CA ALA A 196 -17.06 21.97 -12.98
C ALA A 196 -16.68 21.28 -11.66
N ARG A 197 -17.50 20.33 -11.20
CA ARG A 197 -17.23 19.56 -9.97
C ARG A 197 -15.96 18.70 -10.12
N PHE A 198 -15.82 18.00 -11.24
CA PHE A 198 -14.62 17.21 -11.53
C PHE A 198 -13.35 18.08 -11.50
N VAL A 199 -13.37 19.22 -12.20
CA VAL A 199 -12.24 20.17 -12.22
C VAL A 199 -11.92 20.69 -10.83
N GLY A 200 -12.95 21.04 -10.03
CA GLY A 200 -12.77 21.49 -8.64
C GLY A 200 -12.15 20.43 -7.73
N LEU A 201 -12.47 19.15 -7.94
CA LEU A 201 -11.93 18.03 -7.18
C LEU A 201 -10.51 17.61 -7.63
N THR A 202 -10.08 17.97 -8.85
CA THR A 202 -8.82 17.52 -9.45
C THR A 202 -7.59 17.72 -8.55
N PRO A 203 -7.34 18.89 -7.93
CA PRO A 203 -6.14 19.05 -7.08
C PRO A 203 -6.11 18.05 -5.91
N ALA A 204 -7.22 17.90 -5.20
CA ALA A 204 -7.34 16.92 -4.10
C ALA A 204 -7.18 15.49 -4.63
N LEU A 205 -7.86 15.16 -5.73
CA LEU A 205 -7.80 13.86 -6.38
C LEU A 205 -6.37 13.43 -6.70
N LEU A 206 -5.59 14.32 -7.30
CA LEU A 206 -4.20 14.02 -7.65
C LEU A 206 -3.33 13.80 -6.41
N VAL A 207 -3.50 14.64 -5.38
CA VAL A 207 -2.72 14.53 -4.16
C VAL A 207 -3.05 13.22 -3.42
N VAL A 208 -4.33 12.92 -3.18
CA VAL A 208 -4.70 11.74 -2.39
C VAL A 208 -4.36 10.44 -3.11
N SER A 209 -4.62 10.36 -4.43
CA SER A 209 -4.35 9.14 -5.20
C SER A 209 -2.86 8.84 -5.31
N LEU A 210 -2.03 9.85 -5.60
CA LEU A 210 -0.59 9.66 -5.67
C LEU A 210 0.00 9.33 -4.30
N SER A 211 -0.44 10.01 -3.24
CA SER A 211 0.01 9.74 -1.87
C SER A 211 -0.30 8.30 -1.46
N ASN A 212 -1.51 7.81 -1.75
CA ASN A 212 -1.90 6.43 -1.49
C ASN A 212 -1.05 5.44 -2.29
N GLY A 213 -0.88 5.68 -3.58
CA GLY A 213 -0.04 4.84 -4.43
C GLY A 213 1.40 4.74 -3.90
N PHE A 214 1.99 5.85 -3.41
CA PHE A 214 3.29 5.82 -2.75
C PHE A 214 3.27 5.03 -1.45
N GLU A 215 2.30 5.27 -0.57
CA GLU A 215 2.15 4.57 0.71
C GLU A 215 2.11 3.06 0.51
N GLU A 216 1.20 2.60 -0.33
CA GLU A 216 0.97 1.18 -0.53
C GLU A 216 2.14 0.49 -1.24
N GLU A 217 2.80 1.16 -2.18
CA GLU A 217 3.99 0.61 -2.83
C GLU A 217 5.18 0.50 -1.87
N PHE A 218 5.38 1.46 -0.96
CA PHE A 218 6.41 1.35 0.07
C PHE A 218 6.13 0.23 1.06
N LEU A 219 4.89 0.13 1.57
CA LEU A 219 4.51 -0.87 2.57
C LEU A 219 4.49 -2.29 2.00
N SER A 220 4.08 -2.47 0.75
CA SER A 220 3.94 -3.80 0.16
C SER A 220 5.19 -4.25 -0.61
N ARG A 221 5.68 -3.47 -1.57
CA ARG A 221 6.80 -3.88 -2.44
C ARG A 221 8.13 -3.37 -1.93
N GLY A 222 8.20 -2.11 -1.51
CA GLY A 222 9.41 -1.52 -0.94
C GLY A 222 9.92 -2.33 0.25
N LEU A 223 9.04 -2.61 1.18
CA LEU A 223 9.40 -3.31 2.41
C LEU A 223 9.69 -4.80 2.20
N PHE A 224 8.95 -5.51 1.33
CA PHE A 224 8.97 -6.97 1.29
C PHE A 224 9.65 -7.60 0.07
N LEU A 225 9.60 -6.96 -1.11
CA LEU A 225 9.95 -7.63 -2.36
C LEU A 225 11.37 -8.20 -2.38
N GLN A 226 12.36 -7.44 -1.89
CA GLN A 226 13.75 -7.92 -1.80
C GLN A 226 13.92 -8.96 -0.69
N LYS A 227 13.25 -8.79 0.46
CA LYS A 227 13.34 -9.72 1.59
C LYS A 227 12.74 -11.09 1.24
N TYR A 228 11.59 -11.10 0.59
CA TYR A 228 11.02 -12.34 0.07
C TYR A 228 11.91 -13.02 -0.96
N GLN A 229 12.61 -12.24 -1.80
CA GLN A 229 13.45 -12.79 -2.87
C GLN A 229 14.59 -13.66 -2.32
N THR A 230 15.11 -13.39 -1.11
CA THR A 230 16.16 -14.21 -0.47
C THR A 230 15.73 -15.64 -0.24
N PHE A 231 14.45 -15.88 0.01
CA PHE A 231 13.89 -17.19 0.36
C PHE A 231 13.14 -17.84 -0.79
N PHE A 232 12.41 -17.06 -1.59
CA PHE A 232 11.47 -17.56 -2.59
C PHE A 232 11.93 -17.38 -4.02
N GLY A 233 12.96 -16.55 -4.25
CA GLY A 233 13.39 -16.14 -5.59
C GLY A 233 12.47 -15.10 -6.22
N VAL A 234 12.84 -14.62 -7.39
CA VAL A 234 12.25 -13.42 -8.03
C VAL A 234 10.77 -13.55 -8.35
N ARG A 235 10.34 -14.69 -8.92
CA ARG A 235 8.95 -14.89 -9.36
C ARG A 235 8.02 -15.09 -8.16
N SER A 236 8.37 -16.03 -7.29
CA SER A 236 7.53 -16.38 -6.14
C SER A 236 7.42 -15.21 -5.13
N SER A 237 8.47 -14.40 -4.96
CA SER A 237 8.40 -13.19 -4.13
C SER A 237 7.36 -12.18 -4.67
N ASN A 238 7.25 -12.08 -5.99
CA ASN A 238 6.26 -11.20 -6.61
C ASN A 238 4.83 -11.71 -6.43
N VAL A 239 4.64 -13.02 -6.58
CA VAL A 239 3.33 -13.64 -6.33
C VAL A 239 2.94 -13.50 -4.86
N LEU A 240 3.87 -13.79 -3.95
CA LEU A 240 3.60 -13.73 -2.51
C LEU A 240 3.18 -12.33 -2.05
N GLN A 241 3.91 -11.28 -2.46
CA GLN A 241 3.52 -9.92 -2.11
C GLN A 241 2.18 -9.51 -2.76
N ALA A 242 1.87 -9.97 -3.98
CA ALA A 242 0.61 -9.68 -4.64
C ALA A 242 -0.59 -10.37 -3.95
N ILE A 243 -0.40 -11.59 -3.42
CA ILE A 243 -1.40 -12.28 -2.59
C ILE A 243 -1.67 -11.45 -1.33
N VAL A 244 -0.64 -11.09 -0.56
CA VAL A 244 -0.78 -10.30 0.67
C VAL A 244 -1.46 -8.95 0.35
N PHE A 245 -1.04 -8.30 -0.72
CA PHE A 245 -1.62 -7.03 -1.15
C PHE A 245 -3.10 -7.14 -1.52
N SER A 246 -3.48 -8.16 -2.28
CA SER A 246 -4.88 -8.39 -2.63
C SER A 246 -5.73 -8.73 -1.41
N THR A 247 -5.22 -9.58 -0.50
CA THR A 247 -5.95 -9.94 0.71
C THR A 247 -6.12 -8.78 1.69
N ALA A 248 -5.23 -7.78 1.67
CA ALA A 248 -5.41 -6.56 2.44
C ALA A 248 -6.69 -5.78 2.08
N HIS A 249 -7.22 -5.99 0.88
CA HIS A 249 -8.42 -5.33 0.36
C HIS A 249 -9.72 -6.13 0.57
N VAL A 250 -9.69 -7.27 1.27
CA VAL A 250 -10.90 -8.08 1.52
C VAL A 250 -11.99 -7.32 2.29
N GLY A 251 -11.58 -6.38 3.15
CA GLY A 251 -12.50 -5.58 3.97
C GLY A 251 -13.05 -4.32 3.31
N VAL A 252 -12.78 -4.06 2.02
CA VAL A 252 -13.28 -2.86 1.36
C VAL A 252 -14.78 -2.95 1.09
N THR A 253 -15.48 -1.83 1.27
CA THR A 253 -16.95 -1.74 1.13
C THR A 253 -17.38 -0.83 -0.01
N TYR A 254 -16.44 -0.18 -0.70
CA TYR A 254 -16.72 0.80 -1.74
C TYR A 254 -17.01 0.18 -3.13
N THR A 255 -16.98 -1.13 -3.24
CA THR A 255 -17.36 -1.83 -4.48
C THR A 255 -18.33 -2.98 -4.22
N PRO A 256 -19.40 -3.11 -5.02
CA PRO A 256 -20.35 -4.23 -4.89
C PRO A 256 -19.80 -5.56 -5.46
N VAL A 257 -18.69 -5.51 -6.22
CA VAL A 257 -18.12 -6.66 -6.93
C VAL A 257 -16.75 -7.05 -6.36
N LEU A 258 -16.70 -7.25 -5.05
CA LEU A 258 -15.46 -7.49 -4.29
C LEU A 258 -14.53 -8.53 -4.92
N LEU A 259 -15.05 -9.68 -5.36
CA LEU A 259 -14.21 -10.74 -5.93
C LEU A 259 -13.48 -10.28 -7.20
N VAL A 260 -14.19 -9.59 -8.10
CA VAL A 260 -13.60 -9.03 -9.32
C VAL A 260 -12.54 -7.98 -8.96
N PHE A 261 -12.86 -7.13 -8.00
CA PHE A 261 -11.94 -6.13 -7.48
C PHE A 261 -10.65 -6.76 -6.93
N LEU A 262 -10.75 -7.81 -6.10
CA LEU A 262 -9.59 -8.51 -5.55
C LEU A 262 -8.71 -9.14 -6.64
N VAL A 263 -9.29 -9.69 -7.71
CA VAL A 263 -8.53 -10.18 -8.86
C VAL A 263 -7.79 -9.04 -9.55
N ILE A 264 -8.43 -7.89 -9.76
CA ILE A 264 -7.79 -6.70 -10.33
C ILE A 264 -6.63 -6.22 -9.45
N VAL A 265 -6.85 -6.14 -8.13
CA VAL A 265 -5.80 -5.75 -7.16
C VAL A 265 -4.64 -6.75 -7.15
N PHE A 266 -4.92 -8.05 -7.27
CA PHE A 266 -3.87 -9.05 -7.41
C PHE A 266 -3.02 -8.85 -8.67
N LEU A 267 -3.66 -8.62 -9.81
CA LEU A 267 -2.98 -8.35 -11.09
C LEU A 267 -2.20 -7.04 -11.05
N LEU A 268 -2.78 -6.00 -10.46
CA LEU A 268 -2.08 -4.75 -10.14
C LEU A 268 -0.83 -5.03 -9.30
N GLY A 269 -0.98 -5.84 -8.25
CA GLY A 269 0.12 -6.25 -7.39
C GLY A 269 1.28 -6.89 -8.13
N LEU A 270 0.97 -7.83 -9.02
CA LEU A 270 1.97 -8.50 -9.86
C LEU A 270 2.68 -7.51 -10.79
N PHE A 271 1.92 -6.64 -11.43
CA PHE A 271 2.46 -5.70 -12.40
C PHE A 271 3.28 -4.59 -11.73
N ALA A 272 2.81 -4.04 -10.61
CA ALA A 272 3.55 -3.05 -9.84
C ALA A 272 4.90 -3.60 -9.33
N GLY A 273 4.92 -4.84 -8.83
CA GLY A 273 6.17 -5.49 -8.44
C GLY A 273 7.11 -5.79 -9.64
N TYR A 274 6.57 -6.02 -10.82
CA TYR A 274 7.35 -6.10 -12.06
C TYR A 274 7.95 -4.72 -12.41
N LEU A 275 7.14 -3.65 -12.40
CA LEU A 275 7.58 -2.29 -12.67
C LEU A 275 8.67 -1.85 -11.69
N MET A 276 8.48 -2.09 -10.39
CA MET A 276 9.44 -1.74 -9.35
C MET A 276 10.82 -2.34 -9.62
N ARG A 277 10.88 -3.62 -9.98
CA ARG A 277 12.13 -4.29 -10.32
C ARG A 277 12.73 -3.81 -11.63
N ARG A 278 11.92 -3.55 -12.65
CA ARG A 278 12.39 -3.08 -13.96
C ARG A 278 12.97 -1.68 -13.92
N THR A 279 12.43 -0.84 -13.05
CA THR A 279 12.89 0.54 -12.90
C THR A 279 13.85 0.73 -11.72
N ASN A 280 13.94 -0.27 -10.84
CA ASN A 280 14.66 -0.17 -9.57
C ASN A 280 14.23 1.04 -8.73
N SER A 281 12.93 1.35 -8.75
CA SER A 281 12.36 2.53 -8.09
C SER A 281 10.92 2.27 -7.70
N VAL A 282 10.50 2.83 -6.55
CA VAL A 282 9.10 2.90 -6.13
C VAL A 282 8.30 3.91 -6.95
N LEU A 283 8.96 4.90 -7.57
CA LEU A 283 8.31 5.99 -8.29
C LEU A 283 7.40 5.52 -9.42
N THR A 284 7.89 4.60 -10.25
CA THR A 284 7.13 4.11 -11.42
C THR A 284 5.87 3.34 -11.03
N PRO A 285 5.92 2.31 -10.15
CA PRO A 285 4.72 1.62 -9.75
C PRO A 285 3.78 2.51 -8.93
N ALA A 286 4.28 3.46 -8.12
CA ALA A 286 3.44 4.38 -7.37
C ALA A 286 2.61 5.32 -8.29
N ILE A 287 3.20 5.83 -9.36
CA ILE A 287 2.46 6.63 -10.36
C ILE A 287 1.41 5.76 -11.07
N PHE A 288 1.78 4.54 -11.48
CA PHE A 288 0.85 3.62 -12.13
C PHE A 288 -0.31 3.22 -11.20
N HIS A 289 -0.01 2.90 -9.94
CA HIS A 289 -0.99 2.56 -8.92
C HIS A 289 -1.91 3.75 -8.61
N GLY A 290 -1.34 4.91 -8.29
CA GLY A 290 -2.09 6.13 -8.00
C GLY A 290 -3.00 6.55 -9.16
N SER A 291 -2.69 6.20 -10.42
CA SER A 291 -3.63 6.44 -11.51
C SER A 291 -4.91 5.60 -11.38
N LEU A 292 -4.82 4.34 -10.95
CA LEU A 292 -6.01 3.50 -10.72
C LEU A 292 -6.80 3.96 -9.49
N ASP A 293 -6.11 4.41 -8.46
CA ASP A 293 -6.71 4.96 -7.24
C ASP A 293 -7.56 6.21 -7.51
N MET A 294 -7.27 6.97 -8.58
CA MET A 294 -8.10 8.12 -8.94
C MET A 294 -9.59 7.76 -9.11
N GLY A 295 -9.92 6.56 -9.60
CA GLY A 295 -11.31 6.12 -9.71
C GLY A 295 -12.00 6.00 -8.35
N ILE A 296 -11.30 5.42 -7.38
CA ILE A 296 -11.78 5.21 -6.00
C ILE A 296 -11.88 6.56 -5.27
N TYR A 297 -10.82 7.35 -5.30
CA TYR A 297 -10.78 8.63 -4.60
C TYR A 297 -11.70 9.69 -5.21
N LEU A 298 -11.97 9.62 -6.52
CA LEU A 298 -13.00 10.48 -7.12
C LEU A 298 -14.37 10.21 -6.48
N ALA A 299 -14.73 8.94 -6.32
CA ALA A 299 -15.97 8.59 -5.60
C ALA A 299 -15.93 9.16 -4.17
N PHE A 300 -14.90 8.89 -3.36
CA PHE A 300 -14.80 9.37 -1.98
C PHE A 300 -14.89 10.90 -1.87
N LEU A 301 -14.16 11.65 -2.70
CA LEU A 301 -14.17 13.11 -2.69
C LEU A 301 -15.53 13.70 -3.05
N THR A 302 -16.40 12.95 -3.74
CA THR A 302 -17.77 13.42 -4.00
C THR A 302 -18.68 13.36 -2.77
N TYR A 303 -18.31 12.59 -1.73
CA TYR A 303 -19.02 12.56 -0.44
C TYR A 303 -18.49 13.61 0.55
N ALA A 304 -17.28 14.15 0.33
CA ALA A 304 -16.72 15.24 1.12
C ALA A 304 -17.38 16.58 0.72
N THR A 305 -17.72 17.41 1.70
CA THR A 305 -18.42 18.70 1.51
C THR A 305 -17.53 19.90 1.84
#